data_483a30c07aebba8135309066ddcb9e68
#
_entry.id   483a30c07aebba8135309066ddcb9e68
#
_cell.length_a   1.000
_cell.length_b   1.000
_cell.length_c   1.000
_cell.angle_alpha   90.00
_cell.angle_beta   90.00
_cell.angle_gamma   90.00
#
_symmetry.space_group_name_H-M   'P 1'
#
loop_
_entity.id
_entity.type
_entity.pdbx_description
1 polymer ?
#
loop_
_entity_poly.entity_id
_entity_poly.type
_entity_poly.pdbx_seq_one_letter_code
_entity_poly.pdbx_strand_id
1 'polypeptide(L)'
;SSDLFNPDDAVAARKEQVELETRIFTEATTRTDYYLPFWYSTVRNGVLTRWFVLGGILGYGLCDEDETNSEFRILGVLARGKTDGVRRERRILEYLYFSEEDGDSGRTTLFPFLTFEHKGETEHSFSFLWRLFSLSSRDGEHSGYLFFFPFGDKR
;
A
#
# COMPACT_ATOMS: atom_id res chain seq x y z
N SER A 1 26.47 -42.88 44.76
CA SER A 1 26.67 -42.15 43.52
C SER A 1 25.35 -41.45 43.19
N SER A 2 25.23 -40.21 43.63
CA SER A 2 24.06 -39.37 43.33
C SER A 2 24.47 -38.51 42.15
N ASP A 3 23.95 -38.84 40.97
CA ASP A 3 24.08 -38.01 39.79
C ASP A 3 23.36 -36.71 40.07
N LEU A 4 24.15 -35.66 40.17
CA LEU A 4 23.74 -34.30 40.37
C LEU A 4 22.98 -33.82 39.12
N PHE A 5 21.66 -33.92 39.22
CA PHE A 5 20.77 -33.20 38.27
C PHE A 5 20.93 -31.70 38.51
N ASN A 6 21.73 -31.06 37.65
CA ASN A 6 21.93 -29.62 37.72
C ASN A 6 20.73 -28.94 36.99
N PRO A 7 19.91 -28.18 37.72
CA PRO A 7 18.73 -27.51 37.11
C PRO A 7 19.15 -26.49 36.04
N ASP A 8 20.33 -25.93 36.11
CA ASP A 8 20.83 -24.96 35.14
C ASP A 8 21.12 -25.59 33.77
N ASP A 9 21.55 -26.84 33.72
CA ASP A 9 21.80 -27.59 32.48
C ASP A 9 20.45 -27.90 31.78
N ALA A 10 19.41 -28.17 32.55
CA ALA A 10 18.05 -28.39 32.00
C ALA A 10 17.44 -27.12 31.41
N VAL A 11 17.72 -25.96 32.02
CA VAL A 11 17.27 -24.66 31.52
C VAL A 11 18.02 -24.28 30.24
N ALA A 12 19.33 -24.52 30.20
CA ALA A 12 20.17 -24.28 29.03
C ALA A 12 19.72 -25.12 27.82
N ALA A 13 19.53 -26.44 28.02
CA ALA A 13 19.05 -27.35 26.99
C ALA A 13 17.66 -26.96 26.45
N ARG A 14 16.75 -26.49 27.32
CA ARG A 14 15.42 -26.03 26.89
C ARG A 14 15.48 -24.74 26.10
N LYS A 15 16.38 -23.81 26.43
CA LYS A 15 16.62 -22.59 25.64
C LYS A 15 17.12 -22.91 24.24
N GLU A 16 18.09 -23.81 24.15
CA GLU A 16 18.67 -24.25 22.88
C GLU A 16 17.62 -24.93 22.00
N GLN A 17 16.77 -25.77 22.60
CA GLN A 17 15.67 -26.41 21.88
C GLN A 17 14.64 -25.42 21.36
N VAL A 18 14.25 -24.42 22.14
CA VAL A 18 13.32 -23.36 21.73
C VAL A 18 13.90 -22.50 20.62
N GLU A 19 15.19 -22.15 20.70
CA GLU A 19 15.88 -21.41 19.61
C GLU A 19 15.92 -22.25 18.33
N LEU A 20 16.19 -23.53 18.41
CA LEU A 20 16.24 -24.42 17.26
C LEU A 20 14.86 -24.58 16.61
N GLU A 21 13.82 -24.79 17.41
CA GLU A 21 12.43 -24.85 16.94
C GLU A 21 11.99 -23.54 16.29
N THR A 22 12.36 -22.40 16.87
CA THR A 22 12.08 -21.06 16.30
C THR A 22 12.79 -20.88 14.97
N ARG A 23 14.05 -21.30 14.84
CA ARG A 23 14.83 -21.25 13.60
C ARG A 23 14.20 -22.13 12.51
N ILE A 24 13.88 -23.36 12.82
CA ILE A 24 13.24 -24.30 11.88
C ILE A 24 11.88 -23.77 11.43
N PHE A 25 11.09 -23.24 12.34
CA PHE A 25 9.78 -22.64 12.03
C PHE A 25 9.92 -21.42 11.11
N THR A 26 10.89 -20.54 11.36
CA THR A 26 11.15 -19.35 10.54
C THR A 26 11.63 -19.72 9.13
N GLU A 27 12.51 -20.73 9.01
CA GLU A 27 12.97 -21.22 7.71
C GLU A 27 11.85 -21.93 6.93
N ALA A 28 11.00 -22.68 7.61
CA ALA A 28 9.89 -23.43 6.98
C ALA A 28 8.77 -22.52 6.44
N THR A 29 8.68 -21.28 6.89
CA THR A 29 7.62 -20.33 6.46
C THR A 29 8.01 -19.48 5.26
N THR A 30 9.24 -19.58 4.76
CA THR A 30 9.67 -18.87 3.55
C THR A 30 9.68 -19.81 2.35
N ARG A 31 8.85 -19.51 1.36
CA ARG A 31 8.79 -20.22 0.08
C ARG A 31 9.20 -19.29 -1.06
N THR A 32 10.09 -19.79 -1.92
CA THR A 32 10.52 -19.07 -3.12
C THR A 32 10.21 -19.92 -4.35
N ASP A 33 9.41 -19.39 -5.26
CA ASP A 33 9.09 -20.01 -6.54
C ASP A 33 9.77 -19.18 -7.66
N TYR A 34 10.43 -19.85 -8.60
CA TYR A 34 11.07 -19.17 -9.72
C TYR A 34 10.99 -19.99 -11.01
N TYR A 35 10.67 -19.28 -12.11
CA TYR A 35 10.72 -19.77 -13.47
C TYR A 35 11.53 -18.77 -14.31
N LEU A 36 12.84 -18.73 -14.04
CA LEU A 36 13.74 -17.76 -14.70
C LEU A 36 13.74 -17.94 -16.23
N PRO A 37 13.72 -16.82 -17.01
CA PRO A 37 13.72 -15.42 -16.56
C PRO A 37 12.32 -14.82 -16.33
N PHE A 38 11.25 -15.62 -16.44
CA PHE A 38 9.89 -15.11 -16.58
C PHE A 38 9.23 -14.71 -15.26
N TRP A 39 9.44 -15.49 -14.22
CA TRP A 39 8.76 -15.30 -12.94
C TRP A 39 9.66 -15.59 -11.76
N TYR A 40 9.54 -14.76 -10.73
CA TYR A 40 10.13 -14.95 -9.43
C TYR A 40 9.16 -14.48 -8.37
N SER A 41 8.94 -15.25 -7.32
CA SER A 41 8.16 -14.82 -6.17
C SER A 41 8.71 -15.39 -4.87
N THR A 42 8.55 -14.64 -3.80
CA THR A 42 8.86 -15.05 -2.44
C THR A 42 7.65 -14.84 -1.55
N VAL A 43 7.22 -15.88 -0.90
CA VAL A 43 6.16 -15.88 0.11
C VAL A 43 6.82 -16.08 1.47
N ARG A 44 6.54 -15.22 2.44
CA ARG A 44 7.04 -15.31 3.78
C ARG A 44 5.86 -15.20 4.75
N ASN A 45 5.73 -16.15 5.67
CA ASN A 45 4.59 -16.24 6.61
C ASN A 45 3.21 -16.20 5.92
N GLY A 46 3.09 -16.77 4.70
CA GLY A 46 1.86 -16.74 3.91
C GLY A 46 1.63 -15.45 3.11
N VAL A 47 2.43 -14.42 3.31
CA VAL A 47 2.34 -13.14 2.59
C VAL A 47 3.29 -13.15 1.38
N LEU A 48 2.80 -12.71 0.22
CA LEU A 48 3.60 -12.52 -0.99
C LEU A 48 4.46 -11.27 -0.84
N THR A 49 5.70 -11.44 -0.36
CA THR A 49 6.58 -10.31 -0.05
C THR A 49 7.29 -9.74 -1.28
N ARG A 50 7.54 -10.56 -2.29
CA ARG A 50 8.22 -10.13 -3.52
C ARG A 50 7.72 -10.90 -4.73
N TRP A 51 7.57 -10.20 -5.84
CA TRP A 51 7.37 -10.83 -7.14
C TRP A 51 7.99 -9.99 -8.26
N PHE A 52 8.48 -10.67 -9.29
CA PHE A 52 9.08 -10.05 -10.47
C PHE A 52 8.63 -10.82 -11.71
N VAL A 53 8.33 -10.08 -12.78
CA VAL A 53 8.02 -10.63 -14.10
C VAL A 53 9.07 -10.13 -15.08
N LEU A 54 9.71 -11.05 -15.82
CA LEU A 54 10.83 -10.76 -16.71
C LEU A 54 11.91 -9.91 -16.03
N GLY A 55 12.41 -10.38 -14.88
CA GLY A 55 13.42 -9.65 -14.11
C GLY A 55 13.00 -8.26 -13.64
N GLY A 56 11.69 -8.00 -13.52
CA GLY A 56 11.14 -6.70 -13.11
C GLY A 56 10.84 -5.74 -14.27
N ILE A 57 11.16 -6.09 -15.52
CA ILE A 57 10.89 -5.24 -16.69
C ILE A 57 9.39 -5.11 -16.92
N LEU A 58 8.65 -6.22 -16.91
CA LEU A 58 7.19 -6.20 -17.07
C LEU A 58 6.44 -5.84 -15.81
N GLY A 59 7.02 -6.12 -14.65
CA GLY A 59 6.41 -5.76 -13.40
C GLY A 59 7.16 -6.28 -12.19
N TYR A 60 6.95 -5.61 -11.07
CA TYR A 60 7.42 -6.06 -9.76
C TYR A 60 6.46 -5.63 -8.67
N GLY A 61 6.51 -6.33 -7.56
CA GLY A 61 5.86 -5.93 -6.32
C GLY A 61 6.71 -6.30 -5.13
N LEU A 62 6.72 -5.43 -4.16
CA LEU A 62 7.38 -5.57 -2.86
C LEU A 62 6.34 -5.30 -1.78
N CYS A 63 6.33 -6.12 -0.74
CA CYS A 63 5.43 -5.95 0.40
C CYS A 63 6.17 -6.37 1.67
N ASP A 64 5.99 -5.63 2.74
CA ASP A 64 6.49 -6.02 4.05
C ASP A 64 5.64 -7.17 4.63
N GLU A 65 6.21 -7.93 5.56
CA GLU A 65 5.51 -9.06 6.20
C GLU A 65 4.24 -8.63 6.94
N ASP A 66 4.21 -7.41 7.45
CA ASP A 66 3.06 -6.82 8.16
C ASP A 66 2.03 -6.17 7.20
N GLU A 67 2.26 -6.25 5.88
CA GLU A 67 1.43 -5.62 4.83
C GLU A 67 1.25 -4.09 4.98
N THR A 68 2.01 -3.45 5.86
CA THR A 68 1.92 -2.00 6.12
C THR A 68 2.52 -1.19 5.00
N ASN A 69 3.58 -1.72 4.35
CA ASN A 69 4.24 -1.07 3.23
C ASN A 69 4.22 -1.99 2.02
N SER A 70 3.77 -1.48 0.92
CA SER A 70 3.78 -2.21 -0.35
C SER A 70 4.03 -1.28 -1.53
N GLU A 71 4.74 -1.77 -2.51
CA GLU A 71 4.94 -1.09 -3.79
C GLU A 71 4.76 -2.09 -4.92
N PHE A 72 4.04 -1.71 -5.97
CA PHE A 72 4.02 -2.47 -7.22
C PHE A 72 4.13 -1.54 -8.42
N ARG A 73 4.70 -2.08 -9.50
CA ARG A 73 4.80 -1.40 -10.79
C ARG A 73 4.60 -2.39 -11.92
N ILE A 74 3.81 -2.02 -12.92
CA ILE A 74 3.54 -2.81 -14.10
C ILE A 74 3.88 -1.98 -15.33
N LEU A 75 4.73 -2.52 -16.22
CA LEU A 75 5.21 -1.88 -17.46
C LEU A 75 5.66 -0.43 -17.26
N GLY A 76 6.30 -0.16 -16.12
CA GLY A 76 6.83 1.15 -15.76
C GLY A 76 5.76 2.23 -15.55
N VAL A 77 5.00 2.54 -16.59
CA VAL A 77 4.02 3.64 -16.62
C VAL A 77 2.56 3.18 -16.66
N LEU A 78 2.30 1.89 -16.92
CA LEU A 78 0.92 1.40 -17.09
C LEU A 78 0.15 1.42 -15.77
N ALA A 79 0.75 0.90 -14.71
CA ALA A 79 0.16 0.95 -13.38
C ALA A 79 1.25 0.99 -12.31
N ARG A 80 1.02 1.79 -11.30
CA ARG A 80 1.87 1.91 -10.12
C ARG A 80 1.01 2.08 -8.88
N GLY A 81 1.38 1.38 -7.81
CA GLY A 81 0.77 1.58 -6.49
C GLY A 81 1.84 1.57 -5.42
N LYS A 82 1.65 2.41 -4.42
CA LYS A 82 2.46 2.47 -3.21
C LYS A 82 1.55 2.61 -2.01
N THR A 83 1.81 1.80 -0.99
CA THR A 83 1.22 1.94 0.34
C THR A 83 2.35 2.15 1.33
N ASP A 84 2.18 3.11 2.23
CA ASP A 84 3.15 3.47 3.26
C ASP A 84 2.35 3.77 4.54
N GLY A 85 2.11 2.73 5.32
CA GLY A 85 1.22 2.77 6.46
C GLY A 85 -0.22 3.17 6.05
N VAL A 86 -0.62 4.37 6.45
CA VAL A 86 -1.97 4.91 6.18
C VAL A 86 -2.09 5.53 4.78
N ARG A 87 -0.97 5.98 4.23
CA ARG A 87 -0.96 6.63 2.91
C ARG A 87 -0.99 5.61 1.78
N ARG A 88 -1.94 5.77 0.86
CA ARG A 88 -2.08 4.94 -0.33
C ARG A 88 -2.08 5.81 -1.58
N GLU A 89 -1.22 5.46 -2.52
CA GLU A 89 -1.11 6.12 -3.81
C GLU A 89 -1.31 5.09 -4.93
N ARG A 90 -2.16 5.38 -5.90
CA ARG A 90 -2.38 4.56 -7.09
C ARG A 90 -2.38 5.42 -8.33
N ARG A 91 -1.65 5.00 -9.36
CA ARG A 91 -1.60 5.66 -10.66
C ARG A 91 -1.80 4.63 -11.77
N ILE A 92 -2.62 4.97 -12.74
CA ILE A 92 -2.82 4.18 -13.95
C ILE A 92 -2.57 5.08 -15.14
N LEU A 93 -1.77 4.60 -16.11
CA LEU A 93 -1.31 5.38 -17.27
C LEU A 93 -0.76 6.76 -16.85
N GLU A 94 0.00 6.77 -15.78
CA GLU A 94 0.70 7.85 -15.06
C GLU A 94 -0.09 9.15 -14.86
N TYR A 95 -0.88 9.57 -15.87
CA TYR A 95 -1.64 10.82 -15.86
C TYR A 95 -3.15 10.63 -16.01
N LEU A 96 -3.62 9.45 -16.49
CA LEU A 96 -5.05 9.26 -16.74
C LEU A 96 -5.83 9.09 -15.44
N TYR A 97 -5.32 8.28 -14.52
CA TYR A 97 -5.94 8.04 -13.23
C TYR A 97 -4.91 8.17 -12.13
N PHE A 98 -5.22 8.99 -11.15
CA PHE A 98 -4.45 9.17 -9.93
C PHE A 98 -5.36 9.13 -8.72
N SER A 99 -5.04 8.32 -7.73
CA SER A 99 -5.73 8.27 -6.45
C SER A 99 -4.71 8.29 -5.33
N GLU A 100 -4.91 9.18 -4.39
CA GLU A 100 -4.11 9.32 -3.17
C GLU A 100 -5.05 9.36 -1.98
N GLU A 101 -4.78 8.55 -0.98
CA GLU A 101 -5.48 8.50 0.29
C GLU A 101 -4.44 8.65 1.40
N ASP A 102 -4.71 9.53 2.36
CA ASP A 102 -3.86 9.77 3.52
C ASP A 102 -4.75 9.98 4.76
N GLY A 103 -4.98 8.91 5.51
CA GLY A 103 -5.91 8.91 6.63
C GLY A 103 -7.32 9.32 6.21
N ASP A 104 -7.80 10.44 6.78
CA ASP A 104 -9.14 10.98 6.54
C ASP A 104 -9.24 11.87 5.28
N SER A 105 -8.14 12.03 4.56
CA SER A 105 -8.12 12.84 3.34
C SER A 105 -7.85 11.99 2.11
N GLY A 106 -8.50 12.31 1.01
CA GLY A 106 -8.30 11.60 -0.24
C GLY A 106 -8.55 12.47 -1.45
N ARG A 107 -7.81 12.18 -2.50
CA ARG A 107 -7.94 12.82 -3.80
C ARG A 107 -7.93 11.78 -4.89
N THR A 108 -8.94 11.81 -5.75
CA THR A 108 -9.04 10.97 -6.94
C THR A 108 -9.21 11.86 -8.17
N THR A 109 -8.34 11.68 -9.15
CA THR A 109 -8.34 12.44 -10.40
C THR A 109 -8.41 11.49 -11.59
N LEU A 110 -9.35 11.72 -12.49
CA LEU A 110 -9.44 11.11 -13.81
C LEU A 110 -9.24 12.23 -14.84
N PHE A 111 -8.00 12.43 -15.25
CA PHE A 111 -7.64 13.51 -16.16
C PHE A 111 -8.16 13.26 -17.59
N PRO A 112 -8.68 14.30 -18.31
CA PRO A 112 -8.90 15.68 -17.86
C PRO A 112 -10.29 15.90 -17.25
N PHE A 113 -11.07 14.85 -16.99
CA PHE A 113 -12.52 14.91 -16.78
C PHE A 113 -12.92 15.26 -15.36
N LEU A 114 -12.39 14.56 -14.36
CA LEU A 114 -12.91 14.59 -13.00
C LEU A 114 -11.78 14.73 -11.97
N THR A 115 -12.03 15.55 -10.94
CA THR A 115 -11.27 15.51 -9.69
C THR A 115 -12.25 15.52 -8.53
N PHE A 116 -12.10 14.60 -7.63
CA PHE A 116 -12.82 14.51 -6.37
C PHE A 116 -11.82 14.55 -5.22
N GLU A 117 -12.06 15.42 -4.25
CA GLU A 117 -11.25 15.54 -3.04
C GLU A 117 -12.17 15.51 -1.83
N HIS A 118 -11.74 14.83 -0.78
CA HIS A 118 -12.37 14.89 0.53
C HIS A 118 -11.30 15.13 1.60
N LYS A 119 -11.66 15.86 2.64
CA LYS A 119 -10.81 16.11 3.79
C LYS A 119 -11.65 16.03 5.05
N GLY A 120 -11.46 14.95 5.81
CA GLY A 120 -12.33 14.61 6.89
C GLY A 120 -13.76 14.30 6.41
N GLU A 121 -14.71 14.39 7.34
CA GLU A 121 -16.13 14.11 7.07
C GLU A 121 -16.91 15.32 6.50
N THR A 122 -16.39 16.52 6.63
CA THR A 122 -17.14 17.77 6.40
C THR A 122 -16.72 18.53 5.14
N GLU A 123 -15.53 18.27 4.62
CA GLU A 123 -15.01 18.99 3.45
C GLU A 123 -14.98 18.07 2.22
N HIS A 124 -15.79 18.42 1.22
CA HIS A 124 -15.82 17.73 -0.07
C HIS A 124 -15.70 18.72 -1.21
N SER A 125 -14.88 18.40 -2.20
CA SER A 125 -14.82 19.16 -3.43
C SER A 125 -14.89 18.26 -4.66
N PHE A 126 -15.57 18.74 -5.66
CA PHE A 126 -15.73 18.07 -6.94
C PHE A 126 -15.44 19.07 -8.07
N SER A 127 -14.65 18.68 -9.03
CA SER A 127 -14.44 19.47 -10.25
C SER A 127 -14.55 18.59 -11.49
N PHE A 128 -15.13 19.17 -12.54
CA PHE A 128 -15.36 18.53 -13.82
C PHE A 128 -14.74 19.36 -14.95
N LEU A 129 -14.16 18.68 -15.96
CA LEU A 129 -13.53 19.28 -17.14
C LEU A 129 -12.58 20.44 -16.76
N TRP A 130 -11.54 20.10 -16.02
CA TRP A 130 -10.47 21.04 -15.64
C TRP A 130 -10.99 22.37 -15.06
N ARG A 131 -11.97 22.26 -14.11
CA ARG A 131 -12.59 23.41 -13.44
C ARG A 131 -13.57 24.26 -14.27
N LEU A 132 -14.08 23.77 -15.39
CA LEU A 132 -15.25 24.42 -16.00
C LEU A 132 -16.47 24.37 -15.07
N PHE A 133 -16.55 23.31 -14.26
CA PHE A 133 -17.50 23.19 -13.17
C PHE A 133 -16.75 22.75 -11.92
N SER A 134 -16.99 23.44 -10.81
CA SER A 134 -16.43 23.10 -9.50
C SER A 134 -17.48 23.34 -8.43
N LEU A 135 -17.63 22.38 -7.54
CA LEU A 135 -18.49 22.44 -6.37
C LEU A 135 -17.66 22.09 -5.15
N SER A 136 -17.71 22.91 -4.12
CA SER A 136 -17.08 22.67 -2.82
C SER A 136 -18.10 22.79 -1.72
N SER A 137 -18.10 21.84 -0.80
CA SER A 137 -18.88 21.86 0.42
C SER A 137 -17.92 21.83 1.60
N ARG A 138 -18.08 22.78 2.51
CA ARG A 138 -17.32 22.87 3.76
C ARG A 138 -18.27 23.23 4.88
N ASP A 139 -18.35 22.41 5.92
CA ASP A 139 -19.19 22.66 7.11
C ASP A 139 -20.66 23.03 6.77
N GLY A 140 -21.22 22.45 5.69
CA GLY A 140 -22.58 22.74 5.22
C GLY A 140 -22.71 23.98 4.33
N GLU A 141 -21.66 24.75 4.11
CA GLU A 141 -21.63 25.84 3.15
C GLU A 141 -21.25 25.31 1.75
N HIS A 142 -21.96 25.74 0.74
CA HIS A 142 -21.72 25.35 -0.64
C HIS A 142 -21.21 26.51 -1.47
N SER A 143 -20.10 26.31 -2.16
CA SER A 143 -19.53 27.28 -3.08
C SER A 143 -19.02 26.59 -4.34
N GLY A 144 -18.92 27.31 -5.44
CA GLY A 144 -18.40 26.71 -6.67
C GLY A 144 -18.25 27.71 -7.81
N TYR A 145 -17.92 27.15 -8.97
CA TYR A 145 -17.77 27.87 -10.23
C TYR A 145 -18.51 27.12 -11.33
N LEU A 146 -19.25 27.83 -12.15
CA LEU A 146 -19.84 27.35 -13.38
C LEU A 146 -19.35 28.21 -14.52
N PHE A 147 -18.59 27.63 -15.47
CA PHE A 147 -17.97 28.37 -16.58
C PHE A 147 -17.24 29.64 -16.12
N PHE A 148 -16.42 29.53 -15.04
CA PHE A 148 -15.67 30.62 -14.40
C PHE A 148 -16.50 31.64 -13.60
N PHE A 149 -17.82 31.54 -13.59
CA PHE A 149 -18.67 32.38 -12.74
C PHE A 149 -18.77 31.76 -11.35
N PRO A 150 -18.34 32.48 -10.29
CA PRO A 150 -18.47 31.98 -8.92
C PRO A 150 -19.92 32.02 -8.48
N PHE A 151 -20.34 31.01 -7.72
CA PHE A 151 -21.62 30.95 -7.03
C PHE A 151 -21.45 30.39 -5.63
N GLY A 152 -22.40 30.66 -4.74
CA GLY A 152 -22.40 30.22 -3.37
C GLY A 152 -22.32 31.38 -2.38
N ASP A 153 -22.65 31.09 -1.14
CA ASP A 153 -22.69 32.06 -0.06
C ASP A 153 -21.24 32.35 0.41
N LYS A 154 -20.77 33.57 0.16
CA LYS A 154 -19.58 34.11 0.81
C LYS A 154 -20.04 34.92 2.02
N ARG A 155 -19.95 34.34 3.18
CA ARG A 155 -19.91 35.11 4.42
C ARG A 155 -18.49 35.36 4.87
#